data_b86afe816f46b72e820282819a646be7
#
_entry.id   b86afe816f46b72e820282819a646be7
#
_cell.length_a   1.000
_cell.length_b   1.000
_cell.length_c   1.000
_cell.angle_alpha   90.00
_cell.angle_beta   90.00
_cell.angle_gamma   90.00
#
_symmetry.space_group_name_H-M   'P 1'
#
loop_
_entity.id
_entity.type
_entity.pdbx_description
1 polymer ?
#
loop_
_entity_poly.entity_id
_entity_poly.type
_entity_poly.pdbx_seq_one_letter_code
_entity_poly.pdbx_strand_id
1 'polypeptide(L)'
;MGLPYTVQVVDIGAGQQFAPDFVRISPNNKIPTIVDPDGPDGQLISVFESGAILLYLAEKTGLFLPREGRARVEVMEWLMFQMGGFGPMPGQVHHFIALDSETDRRYGLERYMAETRRLYGVMDRRLQGRRFFAEELSIADFALLGWVWRHPRHQVDLPDFPQVQRWYQTMMARPAVQRGFAVPMRTGV
;
A
#
# COMPACT_ATOMS: atom_id res chain seq x y z
N MET A 1 -3.81 -14.23 6.60
CA MET A 1 -4.87 -14.89 5.87
C MET A 1 -4.59 -16.39 5.68
N GLY A 2 -3.34 -16.84 5.65
CA GLY A 2 -3.01 -18.28 5.60
C GLY A 2 -3.18 -18.93 4.21
N LEU A 3 -3.44 -18.13 3.18
CA LEU A 3 -3.55 -18.67 1.82
C LEU A 3 -2.16 -19.07 1.30
N PRO A 4 -2.03 -20.23 0.62
CA PRO A 4 -0.81 -20.57 -0.10
C PRO A 4 -0.61 -19.61 -1.28
N TYR A 5 0.63 -19.26 -1.59
CA TYR A 5 0.93 -18.41 -2.74
C TYR A 5 2.33 -18.69 -3.29
N THR A 6 2.49 -18.41 -4.58
CA THR A 6 3.77 -18.44 -5.28
C THR A 6 4.13 -17.01 -5.72
N VAL A 7 5.37 -16.60 -5.48
CA VAL A 7 5.84 -15.27 -5.89
C VAL A 7 6.40 -15.34 -7.30
N GLN A 8 5.88 -14.48 -8.18
CA GLN A 8 6.43 -14.22 -9.51
C GLN A 8 7.05 -12.83 -9.50
N VAL A 9 8.36 -12.75 -9.69
CA VAL A 9 9.06 -11.47 -9.73
C VAL A 9 8.91 -10.85 -11.12
N VAL A 10 8.51 -9.58 -11.16
CA VAL A 10 8.43 -8.77 -12.38
C VAL A 10 9.46 -7.65 -12.26
N ASP A 11 10.49 -7.69 -13.09
CA ASP A 11 11.50 -6.65 -13.14
C ASP A 11 10.98 -5.44 -13.93
N ILE A 12 10.49 -4.45 -13.20
CA ILE A 12 9.96 -3.22 -13.79
C ILE A 12 11.08 -2.33 -14.39
N GLY A 13 12.32 -2.48 -13.91
CA GLY A 13 13.48 -1.79 -14.45
C GLY A 13 13.86 -2.33 -15.83
N ALA A 14 13.65 -3.62 -16.09
CA ALA A 14 13.83 -4.26 -17.38
C ALA A 14 12.58 -4.19 -18.29
N GLY A 15 11.52 -3.51 -17.88
CA GLY A 15 10.32 -3.33 -18.70
C GLY A 15 9.39 -4.55 -18.77
N GLN A 16 9.56 -5.56 -17.92
CA GLN A 16 8.75 -6.78 -17.95
C GLN A 16 7.26 -6.55 -17.75
N GLN A 17 6.87 -5.44 -17.10
CA GLN A 17 5.46 -5.04 -16.94
C GLN A 17 4.75 -4.72 -18.27
N PHE A 18 5.48 -4.54 -19.35
CA PHE A 18 4.93 -4.29 -20.68
C PHE A 18 4.82 -5.57 -21.54
N ALA A 19 5.26 -6.72 -21.02
CA ALA A 19 5.12 -7.98 -21.72
C ALA A 19 3.65 -8.33 -21.95
N PRO A 20 3.25 -8.85 -23.17
CA PRO A 20 1.85 -9.13 -23.47
C PRO A 20 1.16 -10.04 -22.45
N ASP A 21 1.88 -11.01 -21.92
CA ASP A 21 1.33 -11.93 -20.90
C ASP A 21 1.04 -11.24 -19.57
N PHE A 22 1.89 -10.30 -19.17
CA PHE A 22 1.66 -9.49 -17.98
C PHE A 22 0.51 -8.51 -18.19
N VAL A 23 0.43 -7.85 -19.35
CA VAL A 23 -0.64 -6.90 -19.68
C VAL A 23 -2.02 -7.56 -19.64
N ARG A 24 -2.14 -8.84 -20.00
CA ARG A 24 -3.41 -9.58 -19.92
C ARG A 24 -3.94 -9.70 -18.48
N ILE A 25 -3.08 -9.76 -17.48
CA ILE A 25 -3.45 -9.89 -16.06
C ILE A 25 -3.37 -8.58 -15.30
N SER A 26 -2.66 -7.57 -15.83
CA SER A 26 -2.53 -6.22 -15.27
C SER A 26 -2.54 -5.18 -16.38
N PRO A 27 -3.72 -4.76 -16.88
CA PRO A 27 -3.84 -3.84 -18.01
C PRO A 27 -3.27 -2.44 -17.73
N ASN A 28 -3.04 -2.11 -16.45
CA ASN A 28 -2.40 -0.86 -16.04
C ASN A 28 -0.85 -0.92 -16.05
N ASN A 29 -0.25 -2.04 -16.47
CA ASN A 29 1.20 -2.26 -16.51
C ASN A 29 1.91 -2.00 -15.17
N LYS A 30 1.25 -2.34 -14.06
CA LYS A 30 1.79 -2.13 -12.72
C LYS A 30 1.71 -3.39 -11.87
N ILE A 31 2.64 -3.52 -10.95
CA ILE A 31 2.60 -4.45 -9.83
C ILE A 31 1.99 -3.75 -8.61
N PRO A 32 1.28 -4.48 -7.71
CA PRO A 32 1.05 -5.92 -7.76
C PRO A 32 -0.13 -6.34 -8.64
N THR A 33 -0.12 -7.59 -9.07
CA THR A 33 -1.30 -8.32 -9.56
C THR A 33 -1.28 -9.73 -8.98
N ILE A 34 -2.44 -10.36 -8.85
CA ILE A 34 -2.56 -11.77 -8.46
C ILE A 34 -3.35 -12.54 -9.51
N VAL A 35 -3.07 -13.83 -9.59
CA VAL A 35 -3.89 -14.80 -10.33
C VAL A 35 -4.35 -15.86 -9.34
N ASP A 36 -5.65 -15.99 -9.17
CA ASP A 36 -6.25 -16.99 -8.29
C ASP A 36 -6.94 -18.07 -9.14
N PRO A 37 -6.45 -19.31 -9.11
CA PRO A 37 -7.06 -20.40 -9.88
C PRO A 37 -8.42 -20.83 -9.32
N ASP A 38 -8.71 -20.53 -8.07
CA ASP A 38 -9.96 -20.83 -7.36
C ASP A 38 -10.68 -19.53 -7.00
N GLY A 39 -11.04 -18.76 -8.02
CA GLY A 39 -11.78 -17.51 -7.89
C GLY A 39 -13.28 -17.71 -7.68
N PRO A 40 -14.08 -16.65 -7.81
CA PRO A 40 -15.53 -16.75 -7.75
C PRO A 40 -16.05 -17.81 -8.74
N ASP A 41 -17.06 -18.56 -8.32
CA ASP A 41 -17.68 -19.63 -9.10
C ASP A 41 -16.70 -20.77 -9.50
N GLY A 42 -15.57 -20.91 -8.77
CA GLY A 42 -14.53 -21.89 -9.07
C GLY A 42 -13.77 -21.61 -10.38
N GLN A 43 -13.80 -20.37 -10.86
CA GLN A 43 -13.14 -19.98 -12.10
C GLN A 43 -11.85 -19.19 -11.80
N LEU A 44 -10.85 -19.34 -12.67
CA LEU A 44 -9.63 -18.55 -12.60
C LEU A 44 -9.95 -17.07 -12.75
N ILE A 45 -9.36 -16.24 -11.88
CA ILE A 45 -9.45 -14.78 -11.96
C ILE A 45 -8.07 -14.14 -11.81
N SER A 46 -7.83 -13.06 -12.54
CA SER A 46 -6.72 -12.13 -12.26
C SER A 46 -7.28 -10.86 -11.63
N VAL A 47 -6.58 -10.36 -10.61
CA VAL A 47 -6.96 -9.11 -9.92
C VAL A 47 -5.73 -8.21 -9.88
N PHE A 48 -5.84 -7.02 -10.46
CA PHE A 48 -4.86 -5.95 -10.36
C PHE A 48 -5.41 -4.83 -9.44
N GLU A 49 -4.63 -3.79 -9.17
CA GLU A 49 -4.83 -2.77 -8.14
C GLU A 49 -4.71 -3.33 -6.71
N SER A 50 -3.74 -2.81 -5.95
CA SER A 50 -3.47 -3.30 -4.59
C SER A 50 -4.67 -3.21 -3.65
N GLY A 51 -5.52 -2.18 -3.79
CA GLY A 51 -6.75 -2.04 -3.03
C GLY A 51 -7.78 -3.10 -3.38
N ALA A 52 -7.96 -3.39 -4.67
CA ALA A 52 -8.86 -4.45 -5.14
C ALA A 52 -8.38 -5.84 -4.69
N ILE A 53 -7.07 -6.08 -4.74
CA ILE A 53 -6.45 -7.32 -4.24
C ILE A 53 -6.72 -7.50 -2.74
N LEU A 54 -6.55 -6.44 -1.94
CA LEU A 54 -6.81 -6.49 -0.50
C LEU A 54 -8.28 -6.78 -0.21
N LEU A 55 -9.21 -6.14 -0.93
CA LEU A 55 -10.66 -6.40 -0.82
C LEU A 55 -10.98 -7.84 -1.18
N TYR A 56 -10.55 -8.29 -2.35
CA TYR A 56 -10.78 -9.63 -2.83
C TYR A 56 -10.31 -10.71 -1.83
N LEU A 57 -9.07 -10.59 -1.34
CA LEU A 57 -8.51 -11.54 -0.40
C LEU A 57 -9.19 -11.48 0.98
N ALA A 58 -9.63 -10.29 1.42
CA ALA A 58 -10.37 -10.14 2.66
C ALA A 58 -11.76 -10.78 2.57
N GLU A 59 -12.46 -10.61 1.45
CA GLU A 59 -13.76 -11.22 1.20
C GLU A 59 -13.65 -12.74 1.06
N LYS A 60 -12.67 -13.24 0.30
CA LYS A 60 -12.40 -14.66 0.15
C LYS A 60 -12.12 -15.36 1.48
N THR A 61 -11.41 -14.70 2.39
CA THR A 61 -10.99 -15.30 3.67
C THR A 61 -11.88 -14.94 4.86
N GLY A 62 -12.74 -13.93 4.74
CA GLY A 62 -13.50 -13.37 5.86
C GLY A 62 -12.63 -12.67 6.90
N LEU A 63 -11.40 -12.23 6.56
CA LEU A 63 -10.44 -11.65 7.50
C LEU A 63 -10.10 -10.20 7.16
N PHE A 64 -9.92 -9.36 8.18
CA PHE A 64 -9.48 -7.96 8.07
C PHE A 64 -10.44 -7.01 7.35
N LEU A 65 -11.69 -7.43 7.14
CA LEU A 65 -12.76 -6.59 6.61
C LEU A 65 -14.09 -7.04 7.23
N PRO A 66 -14.79 -6.18 7.97
CA PRO A 66 -16.14 -6.46 8.42
C PRO A 66 -17.07 -6.76 7.24
N ARG A 67 -18.00 -7.70 7.42
CA ARG A 67 -18.91 -8.11 6.34
C ARG A 67 -19.81 -6.97 5.89
N GLU A 68 -20.32 -6.18 6.83
CA GLU A 68 -21.31 -5.14 6.58
C GLU A 68 -21.28 -4.04 7.64
N GLY A 69 -22.15 -3.07 7.49
CA GLY A 69 -22.42 -2.06 8.48
C GLY A 69 -21.36 -0.95 8.56
N ARG A 70 -21.46 -0.16 9.61
CA ARG A 70 -20.64 1.05 9.83
C ARG A 70 -19.13 0.73 9.88
N ALA A 71 -18.75 -0.38 10.50
CA ALA A 71 -17.37 -0.79 10.60
C ALA A 71 -16.74 -1.09 9.21
N ARG A 72 -17.51 -1.69 8.28
CA ARG A 72 -17.05 -1.89 6.90
C ARG A 72 -16.84 -0.55 6.18
N VAL A 73 -17.77 0.38 6.34
CA VAL A 73 -17.65 1.72 5.73
C VAL A 73 -16.38 2.41 6.22
N GLU A 74 -16.10 2.37 7.51
CA GLU A 74 -14.88 2.97 8.08
C GLU A 74 -13.59 2.37 7.49
N VAL A 75 -13.51 1.04 7.31
CA VAL A 75 -12.37 0.41 6.65
C VAL A 75 -12.23 0.87 5.21
N MET A 76 -13.35 0.98 4.48
CA MET A 76 -13.36 1.40 3.09
C MET A 76 -12.93 2.87 2.93
N GLU A 77 -13.34 3.77 3.83
CA GLU A 77 -12.89 5.17 3.82
C GLU A 77 -11.36 5.26 3.91
N TRP A 78 -10.74 4.53 4.84
CA TRP A 78 -9.28 4.56 5.02
C TRP A 78 -8.53 3.80 3.93
N LEU A 79 -9.13 2.77 3.34
CA LEU A 79 -8.57 2.12 2.16
C LEU A 79 -8.58 3.09 0.97
N MET A 80 -9.70 3.76 0.71
CA MET A 80 -9.80 4.75 -0.39
C MET A 80 -8.94 5.99 -0.13
N PHE A 81 -8.81 6.44 1.12
CA PHE A 81 -7.86 7.49 1.48
C PHE A 81 -6.42 7.13 1.06
N GLN A 82 -6.02 5.87 1.23
CA GLN A 82 -4.71 5.41 0.77
C GLN A 82 -4.64 5.39 -0.76
N MET A 83 -5.63 4.79 -1.46
CA MET A 83 -5.61 4.64 -2.92
C MET A 83 -5.69 5.98 -3.64
N GLY A 84 -6.54 6.90 -3.17
CA GLY A 84 -6.80 8.18 -3.85
C GLY A 84 -5.86 9.32 -3.43
N GLY A 85 -5.22 9.22 -2.28
CA GLY A 85 -4.42 10.31 -1.72
C GLY A 85 -3.05 9.87 -1.22
N PHE A 86 -3.01 9.14 -0.11
CA PHE A 86 -1.76 8.86 0.58
C PHE A 86 -0.76 8.03 -0.24
N GLY A 87 -1.20 7.14 -1.12
CA GLY A 87 -0.32 6.42 -2.04
C GLY A 87 0.25 7.32 -3.15
N PRO A 88 -0.61 7.99 -3.94
CA PRO A 88 -0.16 8.81 -5.06
C PRO A 88 0.74 9.99 -4.68
N MET A 89 0.42 10.72 -3.61
CA MET A 89 1.13 11.96 -3.28
C MET A 89 2.59 11.74 -2.87
N PRO A 90 2.94 10.84 -1.92
CA PRO A 90 4.33 10.47 -1.68
C PRO A 90 5.02 9.87 -2.89
N GLY A 91 4.27 9.21 -3.79
CA GLY A 91 4.80 8.72 -5.07
C GLY A 91 5.34 9.85 -5.94
N GLN A 92 4.66 11.01 -5.96
CA GLN A 92 5.16 12.20 -6.65
C GLN A 92 6.42 12.77 -5.97
N VAL A 93 6.50 12.75 -4.64
CA VAL A 93 7.74 13.12 -3.94
C VAL A 93 8.92 12.31 -4.45
N HIS A 94 8.76 10.97 -4.57
CA HIS A 94 9.83 10.11 -5.12
C HIS A 94 10.21 10.49 -6.55
N HIS A 95 9.23 10.85 -7.38
CA HIS A 95 9.48 11.26 -8.76
C HIS A 95 10.29 12.55 -8.80
N PHE A 96 9.85 13.58 -8.09
CA PHE A 96 10.52 14.88 -8.12
C PHE A 96 11.90 14.86 -7.46
N ILE A 97 12.14 14.05 -6.44
CA ILE A 97 13.49 13.86 -5.86
C ILE A 97 14.46 13.28 -6.90
N ALA A 98 13.98 12.42 -7.79
CA ALA A 98 14.81 11.74 -8.80
C ALA A 98 15.13 12.59 -10.03
N LEU A 99 14.58 13.80 -10.16
CA LEU A 99 14.89 14.69 -11.27
C LEU A 99 16.26 15.38 -11.05
N ASP A 100 17.08 15.39 -12.07
CA ASP A 100 18.41 16.03 -12.05
C ASP A 100 18.32 17.56 -12.04
N SER A 101 17.37 18.14 -12.80
CA SER A 101 17.14 19.57 -12.89
C SER A 101 16.47 20.12 -11.63
N GLU A 102 17.17 21.02 -10.93
CA GLU A 102 16.62 21.68 -9.73
C GLU A 102 15.39 22.55 -10.08
N THR A 103 15.39 23.21 -11.21
CA THR A 103 14.28 24.05 -11.68
C THR A 103 13.02 23.20 -11.88
N ASP A 104 13.15 22.03 -12.50
CA ASP A 104 12.02 21.16 -12.82
C ASP A 104 11.45 20.49 -11.54
N ARG A 105 12.32 20.15 -10.58
CA ARG A 105 11.91 19.49 -9.37
C ARG A 105 11.32 20.41 -8.29
N ARG A 106 11.82 21.68 -8.18
CA ARG A 106 11.55 22.53 -7.00
C ARG A 106 10.07 22.71 -6.69
N TYR A 107 9.28 23.22 -7.63
CA TYR A 107 7.87 23.46 -7.40
C TYR A 107 7.09 22.16 -7.08
N GLY A 108 7.33 21.10 -7.85
CA GLY A 108 6.67 19.83 -7.66
C GLY A 108 7.04 19.19 -6.32
N LEU A 109 8.33 19.22 -5.96
CA LEU A 109 8.82 18.68 -4.71
C LEU A 109 8.19 19.41 -3.51
N GLU A 110 8.25 20.75 -3.49
CA GLU A 110 7.65 21.55 -2.41
C GLU A 110 6.14 21.27 -2.27
N ARG A 111 5.42 21.28 -3.38
CA ARG A 111 3.98 21.00 -3.39
C ARG A 111 3.64 19.62 -2.83
N TYR A 112 4.30 18.57 -3.35
CA TYR A 112 3.96 17.19 -2.96
C TYR A 112 4.51 16.81 -1.59
N MET A 113 5.61 17.39 -1.14
CA MET A 113 6.06 17.26 0.25
C MET A 113 5.08 17.89 1.22
N ALA A 114 4.60 19.11 0.94
CA ALA A 114 3.58 19.77 1.77
C ALA A 114 2.31 18.91 1.87
N GLU A 115 1.82 18.39 0.74
CA GLU A 115 0.64 17.52 0.73
C GLU A 115 0.90 16.19 1.45
N THR A 116 2.07 15.57 1.24
CA THR A 116 2.45 14.34 1.95
C THR A 116 2.44 14.56 3.46
N ARG A 117 3.07 15.64 3.96
CA ARG A 117 3.06 15.98 5.39
C ARG A 117 1.64 16.24 5.90
N ARG A 118 0.80 16.93 5.12
CA ARG A 118 -0.61 17.14 5.47
C ARG A 118 -1.35 15.81 5.65
N LEU A 119 -1.13 14.85 4.75
CA LEU A 119 -1.73 13.52 4.82
C LEU A 119 -1.23 12.71 6.02
N TYR A 120 0.06 12.78 6.36
CA TYR A 120 0.57 12.23 7.61
C TYR A 120 -0.11 12.85 8.84
N GLY A 121 -0.36 14.17 8.82
CA GLY A 121 -1.12 14.85 9.88
C GLY A 121 -2.57 14.37 9.99
N VAL A 122 -3.22 14.03 8.88
CA VAL A 122 -4.56 13.41 8.89
C VAL A 122 -4.51 12.04 9.57
N MET A 123 -3.53 11.22 9.22
CA MET A 123 -3.32 9.89 9.82
C MET A 123 -3.02 9.99 11.32
N ASP A 124 -2.17 10.93 11.71
CA ASP A 124 -1.78 11.13 13.11
C ASP A 124 -3.00 11.49 13.99
N ARG A 125 -3.80 12.44 13.54
CA ARG A 125 -5.07 12.78 14.22
C ARG A 125 -6.04 11.59 14.27
N ARG A 126 -6.14 10.82 13.20
CA ARG A 126 -7.00 9.62 13.18
C ARG A 126 -6.59 8.59 14.21
N LEU A 127 -5.31 8.38 14.38
CA LEU A 127 -4.74 7.38 15.29
C LEU A 127 -4.71 7.84 16.77
N GLN A 128 -5.11 9.08 17.05
CA GLN A 128 -5.21 9.57 18.43
C GLN A 128 -6.22 8.74 19.22
N GLY A 129 -5.76 8.07 20.28
CA GLY A 129 -6.59 7.17 21.09
C GLY A 129 -7.02 5.87 20.40
N ARG A 130 -6.53 5.59 19.17
CA ARG A 130 -6.86 4.40 18.40
C ARG A 130 -5.62 3.56 18.11
N ARG A 131 -5.80 2.25 18.12
CA ARG A 131 -4.74 1.31 17.79
C ARG A 131 -4.53 1.15 16.28
N PHE A 132 -5.61 1.20 15.50
CA PHE A 132 -5.67 1.00 14.06
C PHE A 132 -6.52 2.08 13.38
N PHE A 133 -6.51 2.13 12.06
CA PHE A 133 -7.28 3.10 11.28
C PHE A 133 -8.79 2.88 11.34
N ALA A 134 -9.22 1.63 11.53
CA ALA A 134 -10.58 1.28 11.92
C ALA A 134 -10.60 0.82 13.38
N GLU A 135 -11.74 0.30 13.85
CA GLU A 135 -11.86 -0.23 15.21
C GLU A 135 -10.86 -1.38 15.44
N GLU A 136 -10.77 -2.28 14.46
CA GLU A 136 -9.86 -3.41 14.46
C GLU A 136 -8.85 -3.35 13.32
N LEU A 137 -7.79 -4.19 13.41
CA LEU A 137 -6.82 -4.36 12.32
C LEU A 137 -7.52 -4.77 11.03
N SER A 138 -7.26 -4.00 9.97
CA SER A 138 -7.97 -4.14 8.71
C SER A 138 -7.07 -4.02 7.48
N ILE A 139 -7.65 -4.27 6.31
CA ILE A 139 -6.96 -4.06 5.03
C ILE A 139 -6.49 -2.62 4.83
N ALA A 140 -7.13 -1.63 5.47
CA ALA A 140 -6.68 -0.24 5.43
C ALA A 140 -5.30 -0.07 6.07
N ASP A 141 -5.05 -0.73 7.21
CA ASP A 141 -3.75 -0.70 7.88
C ASP A 141 -2.65 -1.29 6.99
N PHE A 142 -2.92 -2.42 6.32
CA PHE A 142 -1.95 -3.03 5.41
C PHE A 142 -1.67 -2.17 4.19
N ALA A 143 -2.70 -1.52 3.63
CA ALA A 143 -2.54 -0.62 2.50
C ALA A 143 -1.65 0.60 2.84
N LEU A 144 -1.89 1.22 3.99
CA LEU A 144 -1.16 2.40 4.47
C LEU A 144 0.28 2.05 4.87
N LEU A 145 0.50 0.86 5.45
CA LEU A 145 1.79 0.44 5.96
C LEU A 145 2.89 0.46 4.90
N GLY A 146 2.61 -0.03 3.69
CA GLY A 146 3.58 -0.09 2.60
C GLY A 146 4.15 1.27 2.21
N TRP A 147 3.33 2.31 2.33
CA TRP A 147 3.77 3.68 2.07
C TRP A 147 4.44 4.33 3.29
N VAL A 148 3.92 4.13 4.50
CA VAL A 148 4.59 4.65 5.71
C VAL A 148 5.96 4.02 5.89
N TRP A 149 6.17 2.75 5.54
CA TRP A 149 7.50 2.13 5.54
C TRP A 149 8.53 2.90 4.70
N ARG A 150 8.09 3.64 3.68
CA ARG A 150 8.94 4.47 2.83
C ARG A 150 9.13 5.90 3.35
N HIS A 151 8.76 6.19 4.59
CA HIS A 151 8.82 7.54 5.17
C HIS A 151 10.19 8.23 5.00
N PRO A 152 11.37 7.54 5.09
CA PRO A 152 12.64 8.22 4.87
C PRO A 152 12.77 8.75 3.43
N ARG A 153 12.24 8.00 2.45
CA ARG A 153 12.23 8.41 1.04
C ARG A 153 11.23 9.54 0.76
N HIS A 154 10.25 9.74 1.65
CA HIS A 154 9.35 10.89 1.62
C HIS A 154 9.94 12.12 2.32
N GLN A 155 11.13 11.99 2.92
CA GLN A 155 11.73 13.00 3.79
C GLN A 155 10.79 13.38 4.95
N VAL A 156 10.16 12.38 5.55
CA VAL A 156 9.25 12.54 6.69
C VAL A 156 9.86 11.85 7.90
N ASP A 157 10.05 12.60 8.97
CA ASP A 157 10.47 12.09 10.26
C ASP A 157 9.25 11.66 11.07
N LEU A 158 9.17 10.37 11.39
CA LEU A 158 8.02 9.82 12.13
C LEU A 158 7.82 10.45 13.53
N PRO A 159 8.84 10.88 14.26
CA PRO A 159 8.65 11.63 15.50
C PRO A 159 7.77 12.89 15.37
N ASP A 160 7.70 13.51 14.19
CA ASP A 160 6.77 14.63 13.91
C ASP A 160 5.29 14.19 13.94
N PHE A 161 5.04 12.87 13.87
CA PHE A 161 3.72 12.24 13.82
C PHE A 161 3.66 11.06 14.82
N PRO A 162 3.61 11.35 16.13
CA PRO A 162 3.84 10.33 17.18
C PRO A 162 2.82 9.19 17.16
N GLN A 163 1.57 9.44 16.75
CA GLN A 163 0.56 8.39 16.67
C GLN A 163 0.81 7.48 15.46
N VAL A 164 1.24 8.03 14.32
CA VAL A 164 1.68 7.26 13.16
C VAL A 164 2.92 6.42 13.52
N GLN A 165 3.88 7.01 14.23
CA GLN A 165 5.08 6.29 14.70
C GLN A 165 4.71 5.09 15.58
N ARG A 166 3.86 5.28 16.58
CA ARG A 166 3.36 4.22 17.46
C ARG A 166 2.66 3.11 16.67
N TRP A 167 1.76 3.49 15.76
CA TRP A 167 1.05 2.54 14.89
C TRP A 167 2.03 1.78 13.99
N TYR A 168 2.96 2.48 13.36
CA TYR A 168 3.97 1.87 12.49
C TYR A 168 4.80 0.82 13.24
N GLN A 169 5.28 1.14 14.44
CA GLN A 169 6.01 0.19 15.29
C GLN A 169 5.15 -1.03 15.64
N THR A 170 3.88 -0.81 15.97
CA THR A 170 2.91 -1.89 16.25
C THR A 170 2.73 -2.81 15.03
N MET A 171 2.64 -2.24 13.84
CA MET A 171 2.50 -3.00 12.60
C MET A 171 3.78 -3.76 12.25
N MET A 172 4.94 -3.11 12.33
CA MET A 172 6.24 -3.73 12.01
C MET A 172 6.65 -4.83 12.97
N ALA A 173 6.17 -4.80 14.22
CA ALA A 173 6.40 -5.88 15.20
C ALA A 173 5.64 -7.18 14.88
N ARG A 174 4.72 -7.17 13.93
CA ARG A 174 3.92 -8.36 13.57
C ARG A 174 4.74 -9.34 12.73
N PRO A 175 4.87 -10.62 13.13
CA PRO A 175 5.67 -11.60 12.38
C PRO A 175 5.22 -11.77 10.92
N ALA A 176 3.90 -11.67 10.64
CA ALA A 176 3.39 -11.77 9.27
C ALA A 176 3.81 -10.57 8.40
N VAL A 177 3.89 -9.38 8.98
CA VAL A 177 4.37 -8.16 8.30
C VAL A 177 5.86 -8.32 7.99
N GLN A 178 6.66 -8.75 8.94
CA GLN A 178 8.10 -8.98 8.75
C GLN A 178 8.37 -9.99 7.61
N ARG A 179 7.61 -11.11 7.59
CA ARG A 179 7.70 -12.06 6.48
C ARG A 179 7.30 -11.44 5.13
N GLY A 180 6.25 -10.61 5.11
CA GLY A 180 5.81 -9.93 3.89
C GLY A 180 6.85 -8.97 3.32
N PHE A 181 7.54 -8.22 4.18
CA PHE A 181 8.63 -7.32 3.75
C PHE A 181 9.91 -8.07 3.31
N ALA A 182 10.06 -9.33 3.68
CA ALA A 182 11.17 -10.17 3.22
C ALA A 182 10.92 -10.82 1.83
N VAL A 183 9.77 -10.58 1.22
CA VAL A 183 9.39 -11.17 -0.09
C VAL A 183 9.24 -10.07 -1.14
N PRO A 184 9.78 -10.25 -2.37
CA PRO A 184 10.75 -11.30 -2.74
C PRO A 184 12.08 -11.11 -2.04
N MET A 185 12.79 -12.21 -1.77
CA MET A 185 14.17 -12.09 -1.33
C MET A 185 14.96 -11.35 -2.40
N ARG A 186 15.58 -10.24 -2.06
CA ARG A 186 16.47 -9.52 -2.96
C ARG A 186 17.71 -10.38 -3.17
N THR A 187 17.78 -11.01 -4.33
CA THR A 187 19.02 -11.65 -4.78
C THR A 187 19.92 -10.53 -5.31
N GLY A 188 20.86 -10.10 -4.48
CA GLY A 188 22.02 -9.29 -4.88
C GLY A 188 21.71 -7.84 -5.32
N VAL A 189 22.05 -6.89 -4.48
CA VAL A 189 22.67 -5.63 -4.87
C VAL A 189 24.07 -5.67 -4.30
#